data_5e50db591144f6a0bdc8593b1839386c
#
_entry.id   5e50db591144f6a0bdc8593b1839386c
#
_cell.length_a   1.000
_cell.length_b   1.000
_cell.length_c   1.000
_cell.angle_alpha   90.00
_cell.angle_beta   90.00
_cell.angle_gamma   90.00
#
_symmetry.space_group_name_H-M   'P 1'
#
loop_
_entity.id
_entity.type
_entity.pdbx_description
1 polymer ?
#
loop_
_entity_poly.entity_id
_entity_poly.type
_entity_poly.pdbx_seq_one_letter_code
_entity_poly.pdbx_strand_id
1 'polypeptide(L)'
;IFDSRIIYSYLADKLDHEGLSWEEENQLTLIDAANDSFVQLMLLKRSDFDISEDKMYYRLQNERIEAVLDALSNQLDAGGFSGWTYPEICLYSMIDWVLFRELHSMKDYPQLLSFHEKHHDRIEITATDPRI
;
A
#
# COMPACT_ATOMS: atom_id res chain seq x y z
N ILE A 1 -13.25 10.15 -15.56
CA ILE A 1 -12.02 10.17 -14.80
C ILE A 1 -11.81 8.77 -14.23
N PHE A 2 -10.66 8.20 -14.46
CA PHE A 2 -10.29 6.85 -14.05
C PHE A 2 -8.98 6.92 -13.27
N ASP A 3 -8.66 5.88 -12.52
CA ASP A 3 -7.51 5.80 -11.62
C ASP A 3 -7.68 6.61 -10.33
N SER A 4 -7.38 5.98 -9.18
CA SER A 4 -7.59 6.58 -7.87
C SER A 4 -6.76 7.84 -7.64
N ARG A 5 -5.53 7.88 -8.16
CA ARG A 5 -4.65 9.06 -8.08
C ARG A 5 -5.18 10.25 -8.87
N ILE A 6 -5.69 9.97 -10.09
CA ILE A 6 -6.29 11.02 -10.93
C ILE A 6 -7.61 11.51 -10.34
N ILE A 7 -8.41 10.61 -9.77
CA ILE A 7 -9.63 10.97 -9.05
C ILE A 7 -9.30 11.87 -7.85
N TYR A 8 -8.29 11.51 -7.06
CA TYR A 8 -7.83 12.35 -5.94
C TYR A 8 -7.40 13.73 -6.42
N SER A 9 -6.53 13.82 -7.43
CA SER A 9 -6.05 15.09 -7.99
C SER A 9 -7.19 15.97 -8.47
N TYR A 10 -8.16 15.39 -9.17
CA TYR A 10 -9.37 16.10 -9.64
C TYR A 10 -10.22 16.63 -8.47
N LEU A 11 -10.40 15.82 -7.42
CA LEU A 11 -11.17 16.24 -6.26
C LEU A 11 -10.44 17.31 -5.44
N ALA A 12 -9.12 17.20 -5.29
CA ALA A 12 -8.31 18.20 -4.63
C ALA A 12 -8.42 19.56 -5.33
N ASP A 13 -8.26 19.57 -6.65
CA ASP A 13 -8.43 20.80 -7.46
C ASP A 13 -9.85 21.36 -7.33
N LYS A 14 -10.86 20.53 -7.46
CA LYS A 14 -12.27 20.95 -7.38
C LYS A 14 -12.68 21.50 -6.00
N LEU A 15 -12.06 21.02 -4.94
CA LEU A 15 -12.35 21.41 -3.55
C LEU A 15 -11.38 22.44 -3.00
N ASP A 16 -10.50 22.98 -3.84
CA ASP A 16 -9.46 23.95 -3.48
C ASP A 16 -8.53 23.45 -2.35
N HIS A 17 -8.20 22.16 -2.41
CA HIS A 17 -7.20 21.55 -1.54
C HIS A 17 -5.81 21.61 -2.18
N GLU A 18 -4.79 21.67 -1.34
CA GLU A 18 -3.40 21.61 -1.78
C GLU A 18 -3.13 20.28 -2.53
N GLY A 19 -2.40 20.38 -3.65
CA GLY A 19 -1.98 19.20 -4.42
C GLY A 19 -0.86 18.43 -3.70
N LEU A 20 -0.53 17.25 -4.24
CA LEU A 20 0.53 16.41 -3.70
C LEU A 20 1.91 17.02 -3.97
N SER A 21 2.78 16.97 -2.97
CA SER A 21 4.21 17.26 -3.12
C SER A 21 4.91 16.14 -3.90
N TRP A 22 6.13 16.41 -4.39
CA TRP A 22 6.96 15.38 -5.04
C TRP A 22 7.29 14.20 -4.11
N GLU A 23 7.42 14.46 -2.82
CA GLU A 23 7.64 13.40 -1.82
C GLU A 23 6.42 12.50 -1.72
N GLU A 24 5.23 13.07 -1.60
CA GLU A 24 3.96 12.33 -1.55
C GLU A 24 3.70 11.55 -2.85
N GLU A 25 4.02 12.13 -4.01
CA GLU A 25 3.94 11.43 -5.30
C GLU A 25 4.89 10.22 -5.36
N ASN A 26 6.11 10.36 -4.82
CA ASN A 26 7.05 9.25 -4.72
C ASN A 26 6.58 8.17 -3.75
N GLN A 27 6.02 8.55 -2.61
CA GLN A 27 5.41 7.63 -1.65
C GLN A 27 4.30 6.79 -2.29
N LEU A 28 3.39 7.46 -3.00
CA LEU A 28 2.31 6.79 -3.74
C LEU A 28 2.85 5.85 -4.83
N THR A 29 3.92 6.25 -5.51
CA THR A 29 4.57 5.40 -6.54
C THR A 29 5.12 4.11 -5.94
N LEU A 30 5.72 4.16 -4.75
CA LEU A 30 6.17 2.97 -4.03
C LEU A 30 4.98 2.08 -3.62
N ILE A 31 3.95 2.68 -3.04
CA ILE A 31 2.74 1.96 -2.62
C ILE A 31 2.08 1.26 -3.81
N ASP A 32 1.91 1.96 -4.93
CA ASP A 32 1.33 1.41 -6.15
C ASP A 32 2.17 0.25 -6.70
N ALA A 33 3.50 0.37 -6.70
CA ALA A 33 4.40 -0.70 -7.16
C ALA A 33 4.27 -1.98 -6.32
N ALA A 34 4.11 -1.87 -5.00
CA ALA A 34 3.85 -3.03 -4.14
C ALA A 34 2.46 -3.61 -4.41
N ASN A 35 1.42 -2.76 -4.47
CA ASN A 35 0.05 -3.19 -4.77
C ASN A 35 -0.02 -3.98 -6.09
N ASP A 36 0.60 -3.47 -7.15
CA ASP A 36 0.61 -4.14 -8.46
C ASP A 36 1.24 -5.53 -8.35
N SER A 37 2.36 -5.66 -7.65
CA SER A 37 3.04 -6.95 -7.48
C SER A 37 2.19 -7.92 -6.64
N PHE A 38 1.56 -7.47 -5.57
CA PHE A 38 0.63 -8.29 -4.77
C PHE A 38 -0.57 -8.76 -5.60
N VAL A 39 -1.17 -7.86 -6.38
CA VAL A 39 -2.29 -8.21 -7.27
C VAL A 39 -1.88 -9.26 -8.29
N GLN A 40 -0.71 -9.10 -8.93
CA GLN A 40 -0.21 -10.06 -9.91
C GLN A 40 -0.03 -11.46 -9.29
N LEU A 41 0.64 -11.57 -8.15
CA LEU A 41 0.84 -12.85 -7.48
C LEU A 41 -0.49 -13.47 -7.00
N MET A 42 -1.39 -12.65 -6.47
CA MET A 42 -2.71 -13.11 -6.05
C MET A 42 -3.54 -13.66 -7.22
N LEU A 43 -3.55 -12.96 -8.37
CA LEU A 43 -4.28 -13.40 -9.55
C LEU A 43 -3.70 -14.69 -10.11
N LEU A 44 -2.39 -14.83 -10.16
CA LEU A 44 -1.73 -16.07 -10.58
C LEU A 44 -2.12 -17.24 -9.66
N LYS A 45 -2.05 -17.04 -8.35
CA LYS A 45 -2.46 -18.06 -7.38
C LYS A 45 -3.93 -18.46 -7.53
N ARG A 46 -4.82 -17.49 -7.79
CA ARG A 46 -6.25 -17.75 -8.04
C ARG A 46 -6.52 -18.41 -9.40
N SER A 47 -5.58 -18.34 -10.31
CA SER A 47 -5.63 -18.98 -11.62
C SER A 47 -4.92 -20.36 -11.63
N ASP A 48 -4.75 -20.95 -10.45
CA ASP A 48 -4.14 -22.26 -10.23
C ASP A 48 -2.66 -22.37 -10.64
N PHE A 49 -1.93 -21.25 -10.70
CA PHE A 49 -0.49 -21.26 -10.84
C PHE A 49 0.19 -21.46 -9.49
N ASP A 50 1.19 -22.33 -9.45
CA ASP A 50 2.05 -22.49 -8.27
C ASP A 50 3.10 -21.37 -8.24
N ILE A 51 2.81 -20.32 -7.50
CA ILE A 51 3.70 -19.15 -7.33
C ILE A 51 4.92 -19.44 -6.44
N SER A 52 5.02 -20.62 -5.84
CA SER A 52 6.20 -21.06 -5.09
C SER A 52 7.32 -21.61 -5.98
N GLU A 53 7.03 -21.89 -7.25
CA GLU A 53 8.03 -22.33 -8.20
C GLU A 53 9.10 -21.26 -8.44
N ASP A 54 10.34 -21.69 -8.66
CA ASP A 54 11.45 -20.79 -9.01
C ASP A 54 11.35 -20.33 -10.47
N LYS A 55 10.46 -19.36 -10.71
CA LYS A 55 10.31 -18.69 -12.00
C LYS A 55 10.73 -17.22 -11.90
N MET A 56 11.43 -16.74 -12.92
CA MET A 56 11.93 -15.37 -12.97
C MET A 56 10.84 -14.33 -12.66
N TYR A 57 9.65 -14.50 -13.23
CA TYR A 57 8.55 -13.56 -13.00
C TYR A 57 8.15 -13.50 -11.52
N TYR A 58 8.02 -14.64 -10.85
CA TYR A 58 7.64 -14.69 -9.43
C TYR A 58 8.73 -14.10 -8.54
N ARG A 59 10.02 -14.39 -8.84
CA ARG A 59 11.15 -13.77 -8.13
C ARG A 59 11.11 -12.25 -8.25
N LEU A 60 10.96 -11.71 -9.46
CA LEU A 60 10.93 -10.26 -9.67
C LEU A 60 9.77 -9.57 -8.94
N GLN A 61 8.60 -10.21 -8.86
CA GLN A 61 7.48 -9.65 -8.09
C GLN A 61 7.80 -9.66 -6.58
N ASN A 62 8.33 -10.75 -6.05
CA ASN A 62 8.70 -10.84 -4.63
C ASN A 62 9.83 -9.87 -4.27
N GLU A 63 10.89 -9.80 -5.07
CA GLU A 63 12.00 -8.85 -4.88
C GLU A 63 11.50 -7.39 -4.87
N ARG A 64 10.56 -7.06 -5.76
CA ARG A 64 9.94 -5.73 -5.78
C ARG A 64 9.16 -5.46 -4.51
N ILE A 65 8.34 -6.42 -4.05
CA ILE A 65 7.58 -6.30 -2.80
C ILE A 65 8.52 -6.03 -1.64
N GLU A 66 9.55 -6.88 -1.45
CA GLU A 66 10.51 -6.74 -0.36
C GLU A 66 11.23 -5.39 -0.41
N ALA A 67 11.76 -5.00 -1.57
CA ALA A 67 12.45 -3.72 -1.74
C ALA A 67 11.55 -2.51 -1.42
N VAL A 68 10.28 -2.57 -1.81
CA VAL A 68 9.33 -1.49 -1.52
C VAL A 68 8.94 -1.46 -0.05
N LEU A 69 8.66 -2.62 0.58
CA LEU A 69 8.34 -2.68 2.00
C LEU A 69 9.51 -2.18 2.86
N ASP A 70 10.75 -2.51 2.50
CA ASP A 70 11.95 -1.97 3.13
C ASP A 70 12.04 -0.45 2.98
N ALA A 71 11.81 0.07 1.77
CA ALA A 71 11.84 1.51 1.51
C ALA A 71 10.76 2.27 2.30
N LEU A 72 9.54 1.75 2.37
CA LEU A 72 8.44 2.34 3.14
C LEU A 72 8.72 2.28 4.66
N SER A 73 9.28 1.17 5.15
CA SER A 73 9.70 1.04 6.55
C SER A 73 10.76 2.07 6.92
N ASN A 74 11.77 2.26 6.07
CA ASN A 74 12.82 3.26 6.26
C ASN A 74 12.26 4.69 6.25
N GLN A 75 11.26 4.98 5.41
CA GLN A 75 10.60 6.29 5.41
C GLN A 75 9.82 6.53 6.70
N LEU A 76 9.13 5.53 7.23
CA LEU A 76 8.47 5.63 8.53
C LEU A 76 9.47 5.89 9.68
N ASP A 77 10.60 5.19 9.70
CA ASP A 77 11.68 5.41 10.67
C ASP A 77 12.28 6.81 10.57
N ALA A 78 12.32 7.39 9.38
CA ALA A 78 12.79 8.75 9.13
C ALA A 78 11.72 9.83 9.45
N GLY A 79 10.55 9.45 9.94
CA GLY A 79 9.46 10.38 10.27
C GLY A 79 8.54 10.73 9.11
N GLY A 80 8.60 10.01 8.01
CA GLY A 80 7.64 10.10 6.91
C GLY A 80 6.26 9.57 7.29
N PHE A 81 5.25 9.85 6.50
CA PHE A 81 3.85 9.47 6.76
C PHE A 81 3.36 9.93 8.14
N SER A 82 3.64 11.19 8.48
CA SER A 82 3.37 11.73 9.81
C SER A 82 1.95 12.27 10.00
N GLY A 83 1.22 12.42 8.90
CA GLY A 83 -0.14 12.96 8.86
C GLY A 83 -1.22 11.89 8.73
N TRP A 84 -2.36 12.32 8.20
CA TRP A 84 -3.44 11.47 7.72
C TRP A 84 -4.02 12.11 6.46
N THR A 85 -3.25 12.04 5.39
CA THR A 85 -3.57 12.54 4.06
C THR A 85 -3.67 11.38 3.08
N TYR A 86 -3.77 11.65 1.81
CA TYR A 86 -3.97 10.62 0.80
C TYR A 86 -2.87 9.54 0.79
N PRO A 87 -1.56 9.86 0.89
CA PRO A 87 -0.51 8.84 0.99
C PRO A 87 -0.66 7.90 2.20
N GLU A 88 -0.99 8.45 3.39
CA GLU A 88 -1.19 7.63 4.59
C GLU A 88 -2.40 6.71 4.45
N ILE A 89 -3.48 7.20 3.85
CA ILE A 89 -4.68 6.39 3.57
C ILE A 89 -4.33 5.25 2.61
N CYS A 90 -3.56 5.53 1.56
CA CYS A 90 -3.12 4.51 0.60
C CYS A 90 -2.19 3.47 1.26
N LEU A 91 -1.23 3.93 2.07
CA LEU A 91 -0.34 3.04 2.81
C LEU A 91 -1.11 2.14 3.77
N TYR A 92 -2.01 2.73 4.57
CA TYR A 92 -2.87 1.97 5.47
C TYR A 92 -3.68 0.90 4.71
N SER A 93 -4.34 1.30 3.63
CA SER A 93 -5.19 0.42 2.83
C SER A 93 -4.40 -0.74 2.22
N MET A 94 -3.18 -0.49 1.76
CA MET A 94 -2.28 -1.54 1.26
C MET A 94 -1.95 -2.53 2.36
N ILE A 95 -1.48 -2.06 3.52
CA ILE A 95 -1.11 -2.93 4.65
C ILE A 95 -2.32 -3.75 5.11
N ASP A 96 -3.46 -3.10 5.30
CA ASP A 96 -4.70 -3.75 5.74
C ASP A 96 -5.15 -4.84 4.77
N TRP A 97 -5.08 -4.57 3.47
CA TRP A 97 -5.41 -5.55 2.44
C TRP A 97 -4.45 -6.74 2.42
N VAL A 98 -3.14 -6.49 2.55
CA VAL A 98 -2.12 -7.54 2.63
C VAL A 98 -2.37 -8.45 3.84
N LEU A 99 -2.67 -7.88 5.00
CA LEU A 99 -3.00 -8.61 6.22
C LEU A 99 -4.31 -9.39 6.08
N PHE A 100 -5.36 -8.73 5.57
CA PHE A 100 -6.68 -9.34 5.39
C PHE A 100 -6.68 -10.53 4.44
N ARG A 101 -5.87 -10.47 3.38
CA ARG A 101 -5.77 -11.53 2.37
C ARG A 101 -4.62 -12.50 2.61
N GLU A 102 -3.84 -12.29 3.66
CA GLU A 102 -2.65 -13.10 3.97
C GLU A 102 -1.70 -13.23 2.78
N LEU A 103 -1.44 -12.10 2.09
CA LEU A 103 -0.67 -12.09 0.86
C LEU A 103 0.83 -12.20 1.10
N HIS A 104 1.32 -11.68 2.21
CA HIS A 104 2.72 -11.65 2.58
C HIS A 104 2.89 -11.59 4.10
N SER A 105 3.99 -12.16 4.61
CA SER A 105 4.34 -12.02 6.01
C SER A 105 4.83 -10.59 6.29
N MET A 106 4.14 -9.88 7.17
CA MET A 106 4.53 -8.53 7.59
C MET A 106 5.40 -8.53 8.86
N LYS A 107 5.80 -9.70 9.36
CA LYS A 107 6.54 -9.84 10.63
C LYS A 107 7.90 -9.15 10.64
N ASP A 108 8.54 -9.06 9.48
CA ASP A 108 9.84 -8.44 9.32
C ASP A 108 9.76 -6.92 9.11
N TYR A 109 8.54 -6.36 9.11
CA TYR A 109 8.24 -4.93 8.90
C TYR A 109 7.48 -4.32 10.09
N PRO A 110 8.08 -4.27 11.30
CA PRO A 110 7.39 -3.79 12.50
C PRO A 110 6.94 -2.33 12.40
N GLN A 111 7.63 -1.50 11.61
CA GLN A 111 7.26 -0.11 11.37
C GLN A 111 5.90 -0.01 10.65
N LEU A 112 5.69 -0.84 9.62
CA LEU A 112 4.44 -0.90 8.87
C LEU A 112 3.29 -1.43 9.75
N LEU A 113 3.55 -2.44 10.57
CA LEU A 113 2.56 -2.95 11.51
C LEU A 113 2.19 -1.90 12.58
N SER A 114 3.17 -1.18 13.12
CA SER A 114 2.93 -0.10 14.09
C SER A 114 2.15 1.05 13.47
N PHE A 115 2.43 1.39 12.21
CA PHE A 115 1.66 2.39 11.47
C PHE A 115 0.21 1.95 11.28
N HIS A 116 -0.04 0.71 10.89
CA HIS A 116 -1.38 0.15 10.75
C HIS A 116 -2.14 0.19 12.08
N GLU A 117 -1.55 -0.30 13.17
CA GLU A 117 -2.13 -0.30 14.51
C GLU A 117 -2.52 1.10 14.99
N LYS A 118 -1.63 2.08 14.78
CA LYS A 118 -1.85 3.48 15.16
C LYS A 118 -3.12 4.09 14.53
N HIS A 119 -3.46 3.65 13.33
CA HIS A 119 -4.57 4.23 12.56
C HIS A 119 -5.83 3.36 12.51
N HIS A 120 -5.76 2.13 13.03
CA HIS A 120 -6.82 1.13 12.91
C HIS A 120 -8.18 1.57 13.50
N ASP A 121 -8.17 2.28 14.62
CA ASP A 121 -9.39 2.71 15.33
C ASP A 121 -9.99 4.03 14.81
N ARG A 122 -9.47 4.56 13.71
CA ARG A 122 -10.05 5.79 13.12
C ARG A 122 -11.47 5.53 12.63
N ILE A 123 -12.36 6.48 12.86
CA ILE A 123 -13.78 6.35 12.53
C ILE A 123 -14.01 6.09 11.04
N GLU A 124 -13.25 6.75 10.18
CA GLU A 124 -13.31 6.57 8.74
C GLU A 124 -12.87 5.16 8.30
N ILE A 125 -11.93 4.55 9.01
CA ILE A 125 -11.47 3.19 8.78
C ILE A 125 -12.55 2.20 9.23
N THR A 126 -13.00 2.31 10.47
CA THR A 126 -14.01 1.39 11.03
C THR A 126 -15.34 1.46 10.30
N ALA A 127 -15.73 2.65 9.80
CA ALA A 127 -16.97 2.83 9.05
C ALA A 127 -16.93 2.25 7.61
N THR A 128 -15.74 1.99 7.07
CA THR A 128 -15.54 1.49 5.71
C THR A 128 -14.87 0.12 5.67
N ASP A 129 -14.77 -0.57 6.80
CA ASP A 129 -14.15 -1.90 6.87
C ASP A 129 -14.93 -2.91 6.02
N PRO A 130 -14.31 -3.54 5.01
CA PRO A 130 -14.99 -4.51 4.15
C PRO A 130 -15.33 -5.84 4.84
N ARG A 131 -14.91 -6.02 6.11
CA ARG A 131 -15.17 -7.24 6.90
C ARG A 131 -16.53 -7.22 7.60
N ILE A 132 -17.22 -6.08 7.61
CA ILE A 132 -18.55 -5.89 8.22
C ILE A 132 -19.68 -5.96 7.20
#